data_85c7ac0bfc45d39da4321556526eae9e
#
_entry.id   85c7ac0bfc45d39da4321556526eae9e
#
_cell.length_a   1.000
_cell.length_b   1.000
_cell.length_c   1.000
_cell.angle_alpha   90.00
_cell.angle_beta   90.00
_cell.angle_gamma   90.00
#
_symmetry.space_group_name_H-M   'P 1'
#
loop_
_entity.id
_entity.type
_entity.pdbx_description
1 polymer ?
#
loop_
_entity_poly.entity_id
_entity_poly.type
_entity_poly.pdbx_seq_one_letter_code
_entity_poly.pdbx_strand_id
1 'polypeptide(L)'
;MRRDFFILFIIIALFACKQQPESVIAEWVPYDESGELAESANHASPRMRFKLIQSQVLDKNEMWKNVASQIKNFSEEDYQRLKPLIFEQSIPTVQSHIESGELTYEKLTQWFLYRIVKYENDRSTMLNAIVAINPNAVKEARVKDRRRSAGKHLIYGMPILVKDNVNVGGMPTTAGTHLLRDNYAPDAEIIERIKENGGIILGKTNLSEWANYLFTGGPNGFSAVGGQTLNAYGRRVFDTGGSSSGSGVSMAANYAMASIGTETSGSILSPSGKSSIVGFKPTVGLLSRSGIVPLSSTLDTPGPMTRSVVDNAILLSAMGGNDLILADLENGSLKGLRFGVNKNLLVDSLYRVSIEKIVSMGGIAIEFEPVTINLNGFVNLLSADMKIDLPKYLEVYAGKEISERSIEEIIKYNSQDSLIMIPYGQAIFEGMALVDLKPEELEELRVRLRSEGRRLFETPMDEHQLDAILSIDNLNASHAAAANFPCITVPMGYSKDGQPTGITFIARSFEEEKLLKMAYAFEQATLVRRHLGKGCGL
;
A
#
# COMPACT_ATOMS: atom_id res chain seq x y z
N MET A 1 40.38 17.94 81.57
CA MET A 1 39.93 16.76 80.75
C MET A 1 38.68 17.15 79.97
N ARG A 2 38.81 17.54 78.70
CA ARG A 2 37.70 17.81 77.78
C ARG A 2 37.69 16.68 76.76
N ARG A 3 36.56 15.98 76.61
CA ARG A 3 36.32 14.99 75.62
C ARG A 3 35.61 15.67 74.47
N ASP A 4 36.26 15.77 73.32
CA ASP A 4 35.66 16.23 72.08
C ASP A 4 34.99 15.02 71.37
N PHE A 5 33.70 15.11 71.18
CA PHE A 5 32.91 14.16 70.36
C PHE A 5 32.90 14.64 68.89
N PHE A 6 33.57 13.91 68.00
CA PHE A 6 33.46 14.10 66.59
C PHE A 6 32.20 13.32 66.07
N ILE A 7 31.19 14.05 65.63
CA ILE A 7 30.03 13.47 64.94
C ILE A 7 30.33 13.44 63.46
N LEU A 8 30.50 12.22 62.93
CA LEU A 8 30.72 11.98 61.51
C LEU A 8 29.30 11.91 60.81
N PHE A 9 28.96 12.96 60.05
CA PHE A 9 27.76 12.94 59.19
C PHE A 9 28.05 12.14 57.91
N ILE A 10 27.51 10.94 57.81
CA ILE A 10 27.48 10.17 56.56
C ILE A 10 26.30 10.65 55.74
N ILE A 11 26.57 11.43 54.69
CA ILE A 11 25.55 11.77 53.67
C ILE A 11 25.40 10.58 52.74
N ILE A 12 24.35 9.78 52.95
CA ILE A 12 23.95 8.76 51.98
C ILE A 12 23.19 9.47 50.84
N ALA A 13 23.90 9.70 49.73
CA ALA A 13 23.27 10.13 48.49
C ALA A 13 22.46 8.96 47.90
N LEU A 14 21.16 8.94 48.14
CA LEU A 14 20.22 8.06 47.45
C LEU A 14 20.11 8.47 45.97
N PHE A 15 20.92 7.87 45.14
CA PHE A 15 20.66 7.86 43.71
C PHE A 15 19.37 7.03 43.48
N ALA A 16 18.23 7.69 43.48
CA ALA A 16 17.01 7.13 42.95
C ALA A 16 17.19 7.01 41.43
N CYS A 17 17.63 5.85 40.95
CA CYS A 17 17.41 5.47 39.57
C CYS A 17 15.90 5.51 39.36
N LYS A 18 15.39 6.57 38.71
CA LYS A 18 14.05 6.52 38.11
C LYS A 18 14.11 5.42 37.07
N GLN A 19 13.68 4.22 37.41
CA GLN A 19 13.27 3.25 36.40
C GLN A 19 12.17 3.94 35.58
N GLN A 20 12.49 4.27 34.34
CA GLN A 20 11.43 4.64 33.39
C GLN A 20 10.47 3.45 33.33
N PRO A 21 9.16 3.69 33.47
CA PRO A 21 8.20 2.60 33.36
C PRO A 21 8.39 1.91 32.01
N GLU A 22 8.58 0.60 32.04
CA GLU A 22 8.56 -0.20 30.82
C GLU A 22 7.26 0.11 30.08
N SER A 23 7.34 0.46 28.81
CA SER A 23 6.16 0.63 27.96
C SER A 23 5.57 -0.76 27.72
N VAL A 24 4.68 -1.18 28.60
CA VAL A 24 3.94 -2.43 28.45
C VAL A 24 2.86 -2.17 27.40
N ILE A 25 2.95 -2.86 26.25
CA ILE A 25 1.85 -2.87 25.28
C ILE A 25 0.68 -3.58 25.95
N ALA A 26 -0.48 -2.91 26.02
CA ALA A 26 -1.68 -3.50 26.58
C ALA A 26 -2.07 -4.74 25.75
N GLU A 27 -2.52 -5.79 26.43
CA GLU A 27 -3.02 -6.99 25.78
C GLU A 27 -4.25 -6.65 24.93
N TRP A 28 -4.23 -7.09 23.66
CA TRP A 28 -5.41 -7.03 22.82
C TRP A 28 -6.43 -8.08 23.27
N VAL A 29 -7.62 -7.62 23.62
CA VAL A 29 -8.74 -8.49 23.98
C VAL A 29 -9.79 -8.40 22.86
N PRO A 30 -10.08 -9.51 22.15
CA PRO A 30 -11.16 -9.53 21.17
C PRO A 30 -12.48 -9.05 21.80
N TYR A 31 -13.24 -8.29 21.04
CA TYR A 31 -14.50 -7.70 21.50
C TYR A 31 -15.69 -8.20 20.68
N ASP A 32 -16.89 -8.08 21.22
CA ASP A 32 -18.12 -8.35 20.47
C ASP A 32 -18.32 -7.25 19.39
N GLU A 33 -18.23 -7.65 18.13
CA GLU A 33 -18.39 -6.77 16.95
C GLU A 33 -19.79 -6.83 16.34
N SER A 34 -20.73 -7.58 16.96
CA SER A 34 -22.08 -7.79 16.43
C SER A 34 -22.85 -6.49 16.15
N GLY A 35 -22.68 -5.48 17.01
CA GLY A 35 -23.26 -4.15 16.80
C GLY A 35 -22.72 -3.45 15.56
N GLU A 36 -21.39 -3.49 15.35
CA GLU A 36 -20.74 -2.88 14.18
C GLU A 36 -21.13 -3.59 12.87
N LEU A 37 -21.29 -4.91 12.92
CA LEU A 37 -21.75 -5.72 11.80
C LEU A 37 -23.22 -5.43 11.45
N ALA A 38 -24.08 -5.31 12.46
CA ALA A 38 -25.50 -4.98 12.27
C ALA A 38 -25.68 -3.60 11.60
N GLU A 39 -24.89 -2.59 11.98
CA GLU A 39 -24.89 -1.27 11.35
C GLU A 39 -24.55 -1.34 9.84
N SER A 40 -23.65 -2.22 9.45
CA SER A 40 -23.21 -2.38 8.06
C SER A 40 -24.10 -3.31 7.21
N ALA A 41 -24.91 -4.17 7.83
CA ALA A 41 -25.61 -5.27 7.16
C ALA A 41 -26.52 -4.83 5.98
N ASN A 42 -27.16 -3.67 6.11
CA ASN A 42 -28.08 -3.12 5.12
C ASN A 42 -27.49 -1.94 4.32
N HIS A 43 -26.18 -1.75 4.36
CA HIS A 43 -25.55 -0.67 3.61
C HIS A 43 -25.85 -0.79 2.10
N ALA A 44 -26.10 0.36 1.42
CA ALA A 44 -26.45 0.39 0.00
C ALA A 44 -25.37 -0.27 -0.88
N SER A 45 -24.09 0.01 -0.57
CA SER A 45 -22.96 -0.65 -1.26
C SER A 45 -22.66 -2.02 -0.63
N PRO A 46 -22.66 -3.11 -1.41
CA PRO A 46 -22.23 -4.43 -0.93
C PRO A 46 -20.80 -4.45 -0.36
N ARG A 47 -19.92 -3.57 -0.86
CA ARG A 47 -18.53 -3.43 -0.37
C ARG A 47 -18.44 -2.93 1.07
N MET A 48 -19.52 -2.41 1.63
CA MET A 48 -19.61 -1.93 3.02
C MET A 48 -20.42 -2.87 3.92
N ARG A 49 -20.81 -4.04 3.44
CA ARG A 49 -21.55 -5.06 4.22
C ARG A 49 -20.56 -6.06 4.81
N PHE A 50 -20.09 -5.77 6.01
CA PHE A 50 -19.09 -6.59 6.67
C PHE A 50 -19.73 -7.81 7.34
N LYS A 51 -19.06 -8.96 7.27
CA LYS A 51 -19.39 -10.19 7.98
C LYS A 51 -18.43 -10.45 9.15
N LEU A 52 -17.22 -9.94 9.05
CA LEU A 52 -16.19 -9.98 10.08
C LEU A 52 -15.37 -8.69 9.98
N ILE A 53 -14.98 -8.11 11.12
CA ILE A 53 -14.04 -6.98 11.19
C ILE A 53 -12.73 -7.48 11.79
N GLN A 54 -12.77 -8.15 12.95
CA GLN A 54 -11.58 -8.72 13.57
C GLN A 54 -11.14 -9.98 12.84
N SER A 55 -9.83 -10.18 12.74
CA SER A 55 -9.30 -11.48 12.31
C SER A 55 -9.60 -12.56 13.37
N GLN A 56 -9.94 -13.75 12.91
CA GLN A 56 -10.02 -14.96 13.72
C GLN A 56 -8.79 -15.86 13.56
N VAL A 57 -7.83 -15.45 12.73
CA VAL A 57 -6.61 -16.19 12.41
C VAL A 57 -5.38 -15.53 13.03
N LEU A 58 -5.24 -14.21 12.86
CA LEU A 58 -4.11 -13.46 13.38
C LEU A 58 -4.29 -13.16 14.87
N ASP A 59 -3.37 -13.66 15.71
CA ASP A 59 -3.25 -13.20 17.09
C ASP A 59 -2.45 -11.90 17.15
N LYS A 60 -3.11 -10.77 17.41
CA LYS A 60 -2.46 -9.47 17.56
C LYS A 60 -1.42 -9.47 18.69
N ASN A 61 -1.63 -10.24 19.75
CA ASN A 61 -0.71 -10.29 20.89
C ASN A 61 0.63 -10.91 20.48
N GLU A 62 0.61 -11.95 19.64
CA GLU A 62 1.86 -12.50 19.08
C GLU A 62 2.58 -11.48 18.19
N MET A 63 1.86 -10.70 17.38
CA MET A 63 2.45 -9.62 16.60
C MET A 63 3.07 -8.54 17.51
N TRP A 64 2.38 -8.16 18.61
CA TRP A 64 2.88 -7.16 19.55
C TRP A 64 4.11 -7.61 20.35
N LYS A 65 4.30 -8.91 20.59
CA LYS A 65 5.55 -9.43 21.20
C LYS A 65 6.78 -9.05 20.37
N ASN A 66 6.67 -9.06 19.03
CA ASN A 66 7.75 -8.64 18.14
C ASN A 66 8.06 -7.14 18.24
N VAL A 67 7.11 -6.33 18.69
CA VAL A 67 7.26 -4.87 18.81
C VAL A 67 7.76 -4.45 20.20
N ALA A 68 7.26 -5.11 21.26
CA ALA A 68 7.48 -4.69 22.66
C ALA A 68 8.97 -4.47 23.00
N SER A 69 9.84 -5.41 22.62
CA SER A 69 11.29 -5.29 22.87
C SER A 69 11.94 -4.14 22.08
N GLN A 70 11.38 -3.79 20.92
CA GLN A 70 11.92 -2.77 20.01
C GLN A 70 11.61 -1.35 20.48
N ILE A 71 10.48 -1.15 21.18
CA ILE A 71 10.04 0.16 21.68
C ILE A 71 10.12 0.29 23.20
N LYS A 72 10.74 -0.66 23.91
CA LYS A 72 10.85 -0.68 25.38
C LYS A 72 11.28 0.65 26.00
N ASN A 73 12.20 1.36 25.35
CA ASN A 73 12.75 2.65 25.81
C ASN A 73 12.24 3.83 24.97
N PHE A 74 11.04 3.73 24.40
CA PHE A 74 10.43 4.77 23.61
C PHE A 74 9.10 5.18 24.27
N SER A 75 9.02 6.41 24.74
CA SER A 75 7.89 6.92 25.52
C SER A 75 6.90 7.75 24.68
N GLU A 76 5.72 8.04 25.24
CA GLU A 76 4.78 9.01 24.65
C GLU A 76 5.43 10.40 24.52
N GLU A 77 6.31 10.80 25.46
CA GLU A 77 7.04 12.06 25.38
C GLU A 77 7.99 12.07 24.18
N ASP A 78 8.72 10.96 23.93
CA ASP A 78 9.54 10.79 22.71
C ASP A 78 8.67 10.89 21.45
N TYR A 79 7.50 10.23 21.44
CA TYR A 79 6.57 10.24 20.33
C TYR A 79 6.12 11.66 19.98
N GLN A 80 5.70 12.45 20.98
CA GLN A 80 5.25 13.82 20.78
C GLN A 80 6.39 14.76 20.38
N ARG A 81 7.54 14.63 20.99
CA ARG A 81 8.74 15.44 20.69
C ARG A 81 9.22 15.23 19.26
N LEU A 82 9.21 13.99 18.77
CA LEU A 82 9.68 13.63 17.41
C LEU A 82 8.62 13.84 16.34
N LYS A 83 7.34 13.96 16.72
CA LYS A 83 6.23 14.10 15.76
C LYS A 83 6.46 15.21 14.72
N PRO A 84 6.91 16.43 15.05
CA PRO A 84 7.14 17.48 14.04
C PRO A 84 8.21 17.12 13.00
N LEU A 85 9.17 16.25 13.34
CA LEU A 85 10.26 15.84 12.46
C LEU A 85 9.88 14.68 11.53
N ILE A 86 8.74 14.00 11.79
CA ILE A 86 8.38 12.73 11.13
C ILE A 86 6.99 12.77 10.50
N PHE A 87 6.00 13.26 11.25
CA PHE A 87 4.58 13.22 10.83
C PHE A 87 4.35 14.07 9.60
N GLU A 88 3.81 13.48 8.53
CA GLU A 88 3.55 14.13 7.22
C GLU A 88 4.83 14.67 6.53
N GLN A 89 6.03 14.31 7.00
CA GLN A 89 7.26 14.72 6.34
C GLN A 89 7.60 13.81 5.16
N SER A 90 8.24 14.38 4.14
CA SER A 90 8.78 13.64 3.00
C SER A 90 10.09 12.92 3.37
N ILE A 91 10.49 11.94 2.57
CA ILE A 91 11.77 11.23 2.73
C ILE A 91 12.95 12.21 2.71
N PRO A 92 13.07 13.16 1.74
CA PRO A 92 14.17 14.14 1.77
C PRO A 92 14.21 14.99 3.03
N THR A 93 13.06 15.44 3.54
CA THR A 93 12.99 16.21 4.78
C THR A 93 13.44 15.38 6.00
N VAL A 94 12.98 14.12 6.11
CA VAL A 94 13.41 13.22 7.18
C VAL A 94 14.91 12.92 7.08
N GLN A 95 15.46 12.74 5.89
CA GLN A 95 16.91 12.57 5.70
C GLN A 95 17.68 13.81 6.17
N SER A 96 17.19 15.01 5.90
CA SER A 96 17.80 16.26 6.37
C SER A 96 17.84 16.34 7.91
N HIS A 97 16.77 15.95 8.61
CA HIS A 97 16.75 15.87 10.08
C HIS A 97 17.72 14.81 10.63
N ILE A 98 17.93 13.73 9.89
CA ILE A 98 18.90 12.70 10.26
C ILE A 98 20.34 13.19 10.03
N GLU A 99 20.60 13.90 8.94
CA GLU A 99 21.91 14.48 8.62
C GLU A 99 22.29 15.56 9.61
N SER A 100 21.36 16.40 10.03
CA SER A 100 21.59 17.43 11.08
C SER A 100 21.77 16.83 12.49
N GLY A 101 21.46 15.55 12.70
CA GLY A 101 21.54 14.88 13.99
C GLY A 101 20.33 15.09 14.91
N GLU A 102 19.26 15.76 14.42
CA GLU A 102 18.01 15.94 15.18
C GLU A 102 17.23 14.63 15.31
N LEU A 103 17.42 13.70 14.36
CA LEU A 103 16.77 12.40 14.30
C LEU A 103 17.78 11.29 14.03
N THR A 104 17.44 10.04 14.40
CA THR A 104 18.20 8.84 14.04
C THR A 104 17.27 7.84 13.35
N TYR A 105 17.82 6.93 12.53
CA TYR A 105 17.02 5.85 11.94
C TYR A 105 16.40 4.94 13.01
N GLU A 106 17.09 4.73 14.12
CA GLU A 106 16.55 4.02 15.27
C GLU A 106 15.28 4.70 15.79
N LYS A 107 15.35 6.01 16.09
CA LYS A 107 14.22 6.77 16.63
C LYS A 107 13.07 6.91 15.61
N LEU A 108 13.39 7.06 14.34
CA LEU A 108 12.40 7.04 13.25
C LEU A 108 11.63 5.72 13.23
N THR A 109 12.34 4.58 13.26
CA THR A 109 11.73 3.25 13.26
C THR A 109 10.90 3.00 14.51
N GLN A 110 11.40 3.38 15.68
CA GLN A 110 10.68 3.29 16.95
C GLN A 110 9.40 4.14 16.93
N TRP A 111 9.44 5.34 16.34
CA TRP A 111 8.29 6.23 16.24
C TRP A 111 7.15 5.58 15.44
N PHE A 112 7.46 4.95 14.30
CA PHE A 112 6.44 4.26 13.50
C PHE A 112 5.90 3.02 14.20
N LEU A 113 6.74 2.20 14.81
CA LEU A 113 6.29 1.04 15.58
C LEU A 113 5.38 1.44 16.75
N TYR A 114 5.77 2.49 17.47
CA TYR A 114 4.95 3.03 18.56
C TYR A 114 3.60 3.53 18.05
N ARG A 115 3.59 4.26 16.92
CA ARG A 115 2.36 4.75 16.30
C ARG A 115 1.45 3.61 15.85
N ILE A 116 2.00 2.59 15.21
CA ILE A 116 1.23 1.40 14.80
C ILE A 116 0.54 0.77 16.02
N VAL A 117 1.28 0.48 17.09
CA VAL A 117 0.70 -0.09 18.32
C VAL A 117 -0.36 0.82 18.90
N LYS A 118 -0.07 2.11 19.03
CA LYS A 118 -0.97 3.11 19.63
C LYS A 118 -2.35 3.11 18.99
N TYR A 119 -2.44 2.94 17.67
CA TYR A 119 -3.69 3.02 16.95
C TYR A 119 -4.28 1.65 16.57
N GLU A 120 -3.46 0.68 16.22
CA GLU A 120 -3.93 -0.66 15.86
C GLU A 120 -4.31 -1.53 17.08
N ASN A 121 -3.84 -1.17 18.28
CA ASN A 121 -4.18 -1.84 19.54
C ASN A 121 -5.32 -1.16 20.32
N ASP A 122 -6.03 -0.23 19.70
CA ASP A 122 -7.21 0.44 20.26
C ASP A 122 -8.42 0.17 19.37
N ARG A 123 -9.47 -0.42 19.95
CA ARG A 123 -10.73 -0.75 19.24
C ARG A 123 -11.33 0.45 18.50
N SER A 124 -11.25 1.64 19.07
CA SER A 124 -11.87 2.84 18.52
C SER A 124 -11.12 3.39 17.30
N THR A 125 -9.83 3.08 17.18
CA THR A 125 -8.94 3.64 16.14
C THR A 125 -8.33 2.60 15.20
N MET A 126 -8.37 1.30 15.54
CA MET A 126 -7.77 0.27 14.71
C MET A 126 -8.30 0.29 13.28
N LEU A 127 -7.41 0.08 12.33
CA LEU A 127 -7.71 0.03 10.91
C LEU A 127 -7.51 -1.36 10.30
N ASN A 128 -6.96 -2.31 11.07
CA ASN A 128 -6.54 -3.64 10.60
C ASN A 128 -5.66 -3.57 9.35
N ALA A 129 -4.76 -2.57 9.31
CA ALA A 129 -3.92 -2.32 8.16
C ALA A 129 -2.63 -3.16 8.16
N ILE A 130 -2.21 -3.69 9.32
CA ILE A 130 -0.95 -4.41 9.54
C ILE A 130 -1.22 -5.86 9.90
N VAL A 131 -0.51 -6.79 9.27
CA VAL A 131 -0.63 -8.24 9.52
C VAL A 131 0.65 -8.90 10.04
N ALA A 132 1.81 -8.25 9.86
CA ALA A 132 3.07 -8.69 10.45
C ALA A 132 4.03 -7.52 10.66
N ILE A 133 4.89 -7.62 11.67
CA ILE A 133 5.95 -6.65 11.97
C ILE A 133 7.31 -7.34 11.96
N ASN A 134 8.29 -6.70 11.35
CA ASN A 134 9.67 -7.17 11.35
C ASN A 134 10.26 -7.16 12.76
N PRO A 135 10.61 -8.31 13.34
CA PRO A 135 11.15 -8.39 14.70
C PRO A 135 12.53 -7.76 14.85
N ASN A 136 13.20 -7.43 13.74
CA ASN A 136 14.54 -6.87 13.70
C ASN A 136 14.60 -5.41 13.20
N ALA A 137 13.49 -4.74 12.94
CA ALA A 137 13.46 -3.43 12.29
C ALA A 137 14.34 -2.38 13.01
N VAL A 138 14.23 -2.26 14.35
CA VAL A 138 15.06 -1.33 15.14
C VAL A 138 16.53 -1.76 15.19
N LYS A 139 16.82 -3.05 15.22
CA LYS A 139 18.20 -3.56 15.12
C LYS A 139 18.85 -3.19 13.78
N GLU A 140 18.09 -3.32 12.69
CA GLU A 140 18.52 -2.90 11.35
C GLU A 140 18.76 -1.38 11.32
N ALA A 141 17.85 -0.59 11.86
CA ALA A 141 17.98 0.86 11.96
C ALA A 141 19.25 1.30 12.71
N ARG A 142 19.58 0.66 13.84
CA ARG A 142 20.84 0.89 14.55
C ARG A 142 22.07 0.60 13.70
N VAL A 143 22.01 -0.41 12.84
CA VAL A 143 23.11 -0.69 11.89
C VAL A 143 23.25 0.45 10.88
N LYS A 144 22.13 0.98 10.38
CA LYS A 144 22.13 2.12 9.45
C LYS A 144 22.70 3.38 10.12
N ASP A 145 22.34 3.65 11.37
CA ASP A 145 22.91 4.76 12.16
C ASP A 145 24.45 4.70 12.28
N ARG A 146 24.99 3.49 12.51
CA ARG A 146 26.46 3.30 12.60
C ARG A 146 27.18 3.36 11.25
N ARG A 147 26.49 3.17 10.14
CA ARG A 147 27.05 3.09 8.78
C ARG A 147 26.66 4.27 7.91
N ARG A 148 26.35 5.42 8.52
CA ARG A 148 26.05 6.65 7.79
C ARG A 148 27.25 7.05 6.93
N SER A 149 26.99 7.43 5.66
CA SER A 149 27.99 8.02 4.77
C SER A 149 27.26 8.83 3.69
N ALA A 150 27.93 9.82 3.14
CA ALA A 150 27.42 10.55 1.98
C ALA A 150 27.22 9.64 0.75
N GLY A 151 26.35 10.02 -0.15
CA GLY A 151 26.12 9.32 -1.43
C GLY A 151 25.29 8.04 -1.31
N LYS A 152 24.57 7.83 -0.20
CA LYS A 152 23.57 6.76 -0.08
C LYS A 152 22.31 7.11 -0.85
N HIS A 153 21.60 6.09 -1.31
CA HIS A 153 20.28 6.26 -1.88
C HIS A 153 19.32 6.91 -0.85
N LEU A 154 18.40 7.78 -1.28
CA LEU A 154 17.48 8.49 -0.37
C LEU A 154 16.60 7.55 0.48
N ILE A 155 16.36 6.32 0.00
CA ILE A 155 15.61 5.30 0.74
C ILE A 155 16.39 4.70 1.93
N TYR A 156 17.70 4.98 2.05
CA TYR A 156 18.55 4.41 3.10
C TYR A 156 18.01 4.71 4.49
N GLY A 157 17.79 3.66 5.28
CA GLY A 157 17.28 3.75 6.64
C GLY A 157 15.79 4.08 6.76
N MET A 158 15.06 4.25 5.65
CA MET A 158 13.63 4.54 5.66
C MET A 158 12.81 3.29 5.95
N PRO A 159 11.88 3.32 6.95
CA PRO A 159 10.94 2.24 7.22
C PRO A 159 9.86 2.15 6.13
N ILE A 160 9.68 0.94 5.56
CA ILE A 160 8.79 0.66 4.44
C ILE A 160 7.86 -0.49 4.81
N LEU A 161 6.58 -0.37 4.49
CA LEU A 161 5.58 -1.42 4.60
C LEU A 161 5.36 -2.11 3.25
N VAL A 162 5.01 -3.39 3.29
CA VAL A 162 4.92 -4.23 2.09
C VAL A 162 3.61 -5.00 2.07
N LYS A 163 2.86 -4.92 0.97
CA LYS A 163 1.62 -5.71 0.79
C LYS A 163 1.88 -7.20 0.97
N ASP A 164 0.96 -7.88 1.64
CA ASP A 164 1.17 -9.25 2.08
C ASP A 164 1.05 -10.34 1.00
N ASN A 165 1.10 -9.95 -0.26
CA ASN A 165 1.35 -10.88 -1.37
C ASN A 165 2.78 -10.79 -1.93
N VAL A 166 3.65 -9.94 -1.35
CA VAL A 166 5.06 -9.81 -1.73
C VAL A 166 5.92 -10.50 -0.68
N ASN A 167 6.79 -11.40 -1.10
CA ASN A 167 7.66 -12.15 -0.22
C ASN A 167 8.68 -11.24 0.48
N VAL A 168 8.80 -11.44 1.80
CA VAL A 168 9.82 -10.80 2.63
C VAL A 168 10.45 -11.84 3.54
N GLY A 169 11.73 -12.09 3.37
CA GLY A 169 12.45 -13.08 4.17
C GLY A 169 12.37 -12.79 5.68
N GLY A 170 11.99 -13.82 6.44
CA GLY A 170 11.80 -13.71 7.90
C GLY A 170 10.41 -13.25 8.35
N MET A 171 9.49 -12.98 7.43
CA MET A 171 8.08 -12.73 7.71
C MET A 171 7.19 -13.60 6.83
N PRO A 172 5.98 -13.99 7.29
CA PRO A 172 5.08 -14.78 6.47
C PRO A 172 4.58 -13.95 5.28
N THR A 173 4.29 -14.61 4.16
CA THR A 173 3.59 -14.05 3.01
C THR A 173 2.35 -14.85 2.76
N THR A 174 1.20 -14.27 3.14
CA THR A 174 -0.05 -15.02 3.25
C THR A 174 -1.01 -14.82 2.10
N ALA A 175 -0.83 -13.77 1.26
CA ALA A 175 -1.85 -13.32 0.31
C ALA A 175 -3.24 -13.13 0.95
N GLY A 176 -3.29 -13.02 2.28
CA GLY A 176 -4.50 -12.91 3.09
C GLY A 176 -5.21 -14.23 3.40
N THR A 177 -4.77 -15.35 2.83
CA THR A 177 -5.44 -16.65 2.99
C THR A 177 -4.92 -17.44 4.18
N HIS A 178 -5.84 -18.16 4.82
CA HIS A 178 -5.51 -19.09 5.89
C HIS A 178 -4.50 -20.16 5.46
N LEU A 179 -4.54 -20.61 4.21
CA LEU A 179 -3.64 -21.63 3.67
C LEU A 179 -2.16 -21.22 3.81
N LEU A 180 -1.84 -19.96 3.53
CA LEU A 180 -0.48 -19.43 3.52
C LEU A 180 -0.10 -18.68 4.81
N ARG A 181 -0.88 -18.77 5.91
CA ARG A 181 -0.65 -18.00 7.13
C ARG A 181 0.75 -18.16 7.73
N ASP A 182 1.35 -19.33 7.54
CA ASP A 182 2.68 -19.67 8.05
C ASP A 182 3.70 -19.86 6.89
N ASN A 183 3.44 -19.29 5.71
CA ASN A 183 4.33 -19.41 4.56
C ASN A 183 5.50 -18.43 4.63
N TYR A 184 6.68 -18.91 4.98
CA TYR A 184 7.94 -18.15 5.01
C TYR A 184 8.75 -18.43 3.73
N ALA A 185 8.87 -17.42 2.88
CA ALA A 185 9.61 -17.48 1.62
C ALA A 185 10.82 -16.52 1.64
N PRO A 186 11.84 -16.69 0.78
CA PRO A 186 12.90 -15.71 0.60
C PRO A 186 12.35 -14.38 0.07
N ASP A 187 13.17 -13.32 0.12
CA ASP A 187 12.80 -11.99 -0.40
C ASP A 187 12.38 -12.06 -1.87
N ALA A 188 11.36 -11.29 -2.23
CA ALA A 188 11.08 -10.95 -3.61
C ALA A 188 12.20 -10.05 -4.16
N GLU A 189 12.48 -10.10 -5.47
CA GLU A 189 13.57 -9.33 -6.06
C GLU A 189 13.48 -7.82 -5.76
N ILE A 190 12.29 -7.23 -5.80
CA ILE A 190 12.10 -5.82 -5.44
C ILE A 190 12.45 -5.53 -3.97
N ILE A 191 12.30 -6.50 -3.08
CA ILE A 191 12.66 -6.39 -1.67
C ILE A 191 14.18 -6.49 -1.49
N GLU A 192 14.84 -7.37 -2.23
CA GLU A 192 16.31 -7.43 -2.29
C GLU A 192 16.88 -6.09 -2.71
N ARG A 193 16.38 -5.48 -3.79
CA ARG A 193 16.78 -4.15 -4.29
C ARG A 193 16.63 -3.05 -3.24
N ILE A 194 15.49 -3.03 -2.55
CA ILE A 194 15.25 -2.04 -1.48
C ILE A 194 16.25 -2.22 -0.33
N LYS A 195 16.52 -3.47 0.09
CA LYS A 195 17.49 -3.78 1.15
C LYS A 195 18.93 -3.45 0.73
N GLU A 196 19.29 -3.69 -0.53
CA GLU A 196 20.58 -3.28 -1.12
C GLU A 196 20.76 -1.77 -1.08
N ASN A 197 19.71 -0.99 -1.42
CA ASN A 197 19.68 0.47 -1.30
C ASN A 197 19.56 0.96 0.14
N GLY A 198 19.44 0.04 1.09
CA GLY A 198 19.50 0.31 2.52
C GLY A 198 18.16 0.60 3.18
N GLY A 199 17.04 0.46 2.48
CA GLY A 199 15.70 0.53 3.08
C GLY A 199 15.48 -0.51 4.18
N ILE A 200 14.55 -0.24 5.09
CA ILE A 200 14.18 -1.12 6.21
C ILE A 200 12.75 -1.60 5.99
N ILE A 201 12.56 -2.90 5.85
CA ILE A 201 11.19 -3.44 5.78
C ILE A 201 10.63 -3.47 7.21
N LEU A 202 9.59 -2.66 7.44
CA LEU A 202 8.98 -2.49 8.77
C LEU A 202 7.96 -3.60 9.08
N GLY A 203 7.24 -4.07 8.07
CA GLY A 203 6.19 -5.06 8.24
C GLY A 203 5.39 -5.32 6.98
N LYS A 204 4.34 -6.15 7.14
CA LYS A 204 3.42 -6.54 6.07
C LYS A 204 2.06 -5.88 6.29
N THR A 205 1.44 -5.41 5.20
CA THR A 205 0.12 -4.79 5.21
C THR A 205 -0.95 -5.74 4.74
N ASN A 206 -2.14 -5.62 5.34
CA ASN A 206 -3.33 -6.36 4.93
C ASN A 206 -3.73 -6.02 3.47
N LEU A 207 -4.51 -6.89 2.88
CA LEU A 207 -4.97 -6.77 1.49
C LEU A 207 -6.36 -7.38 1.34
N SER A 208 -7.04 -7.15 0.21
CA SER A 208 -8.14 -8.01 -0.17
C SER A 208 -7.58 -9.37 -0.57
N GLU A 209 -8.08 -10.45 0.04
CA GLU A 209 -7.57 -11.81 -0.11
C GLU A 209 -7.37 -12.22 -1.57
N TRP A 210 -6.25 -12.89 -1.86
CA TRP A 210 -5.82 -13.28 -3.22
C TRP A 210 -5.85 -12.12 -4.22
N ALA A 211 -5.41 -10.92 -3.78
CA ALA A 211 -5.44 -9.69 -4.58
C ALA A 211 -6.84 -9.32 -5.09
N ASN A 212 -7.88 -9.56 -4.27
CA ASN A 212 -9.31 -9.35 -4.58
C ASN A 212 -9.87 -10.32 -5.63
N TYR A 213 -9.33 -11.54 -5.69
CA TYR A 213 -9.71 -12.53 -6.71
C TYR A 213 -10.23 -13.85 -6.11
N LEU A 214 -10.89 -13.81 -4.95
CA LEU A 214 -11.49 -14.98 -4.29
C LEU A 214 -13.02 -15.03 -4.41
N PHE A 215 -13.70 -13.91 -4.15
CA PHE A 215 -15.16 -13.79 -4.10
C PHE A 215 -15.65 -12.55 -4.83
N THR A 216 -16.95 -12.54 -5.20
CA THR A 216 -17.61 -11.42 -5.86
C THR A 216 -18.50 -10.62 -4.91
N GLY A 217 -18.60 -9.29 -5.10
CA GLY A 217 -19.58 -8.44 -4.42
C GLY A 217 -19.32 -8.18 -2.94
N GLY A 218 -18.21 -8.69 -2.37
CA GLY A 218 -17.82 -8.45 -0.99
C GLY A 218 -16.95 -7.21 -0.80
N PRO A 219 -16.51 -6.92 0.45
CA PRO A 219 -15.74 -5.73 0.77
C PRO A 219 -14.32 -5.78 0.22
N ASN A 220 -13.77 -4.61 -0.11
CA ASN A 220 -12.34 -4.46 -0.29
C ASN A 220 -11.63 -4.50 1.07
N GLY A 221 -10.39 -5.00 1.09
CA GLY A 221 -9.56 -5.00 2.29
C GLY A 221 -9.92 -6.10 3.30
N PHE A 222 -10.79 -7.04 2.95
CA PHE A 222 -11.01 -8.22 3.76
C PHE A 222 -10.04 -9.34 3.38
N SER A 223 -9.47 -9.97 4.40
CA SER A 223 -8.75 -11.24 4.28
C SER A 223 -9.00 -12.13 5.49
N ALA A 224 -8.94 -13.44 5.32
CA ALA A 224 -9.08 -14.38 6.44
C ALA A 224 -8.00 -14.13 7.51
N VAL A 225 -6.75 -13.87 7.08
CA VAL A 225 -5.63 -13.62 7.99
C VAL A 225 -5.74 -12.27 8.70
N GLY A 226 -6.05 -11.18 7.98
CA GLY A 226 -5.98 -9.82 8.53
C GLY A 226 -7.31 -9.25 9.04
N GLY A 227 -8.45 -9.91 8.75
CA GLY A 227 -9.78 -9.32 8.97
C GLY A 227 -10.06 -8.18 7.98
N GLN A 228 -10.97 -7.29 8.34
CA GLN A 228 -11.40 -6.17 7.52
C GLN A 228 -10.52 -4.94 7.75
N THR A 229 -9.77 -4.52 6.72
CA THR A 229 -9.13 -3.20 6.72
C THR A 229 -10.19 -2.10 6.64
N LEU A 230 -10.05 -1.08 7.46
CA LEU A 230 -11.00 0.03 7.56
C LEU A 230 -10.37 1.33 7.00
N ASN A 231 -11.19 2.18 6.37
CA ASN A 231 -10.72 3.42 5.77
C ASN A 231 -10.30 4.45 6.84
N ALA A 232 -9.15 5.08 6.68
CA ALA A 232 -8.61 6.02 7.64
C ALA A 232 -9.37 7.36 7.68
N TYR A 233 -10.01 7.77 6.59
CA TYR A 233 -10.82 9.00 6.50
C TYR A 233 -12.27 8.83 6.93
N GLY A 234 -12.75 7.59 6.96
CA GLY A 234 -14.12 7.26 7.38
C GLY A 234 -14.21 5.79 7.75
N ARG A 235 -13.76 5.47 8.98
CA ARG A 235 -13.76 4.13 9.55
C ARG A 235 -15.18 3.57 9.52
N ARG A 236 -15.41 2.47 8.79
CA ARG A 236 -16.72 1.85 8.53
C ARG A 236 -17.73 2.72 7.74
N VAL A 237 -17.29 3.87 7.21
CA VAL A 237 -18.13 4.78 6.41
C VAL A 237 -17.74 4.74 4.94
N PHE A 238 -16.43 4.65 4.66
CA PHE A 238 -15.90 4.63 3.29
C PHE A 238 -15.23 3.31 2.95
N ASP A 239 -15.38 2.91 1.69
CA ASP A 239 -14.60 1.82 1.10
C ASP A 239 -13.10 2.15 1.14
N THR A 240 -12.28 1.17 1.46
CA THR A 240 -10.80 1.32 1.47
C THR A 240 -10.19 1.35 0.08
N GLY A 241 -10.97 0.93 -0.95
CA GLY A 241 -10.37 0.47 -2.18
C GLY A 241 -9.57 -0.82 -1.97
N GLY A 242 -9.14 -1.42 -3.06
CA GLY A 242 -8.39 -2.70 -3.00
C GLY A 242 -7.75 -3.04 -4.35
N SER A 243 -6.89 -4.03 -4.34
CA SER A 243 -6.57 -4.99 -3.25
C SER A 243 -5.45 -4.54 -2.29
N SER A 244 -4.65 -3.50 -2.58
CA SER A 244 -3.58 -3.00 -1.69
C SER A 244 -4.15 -2.10 -0.57
N SER A 245 -5.23 -2.55 0.09
CA SER A 245 -6.01 -1.76 1.05
C SER A 245 -5.18 -1.34 2.26
N GLY A 246 -4.48 -2.27 2.90
CA GLY A 246 -3.62 -1.99 4.03
C GLY A 246 -2.45 -1.08 3.67
N SER A 247 -1.87 -1.21 2.47
CA SER A 247 -0.81 -0.32 1.99
C SER A 247 -1.30 1.13 1.88
N GLY A 248 -2.47 1.34 1.26
CA GLY A 248 -3.09 2.67 1.16
C GLY A 248 -3.42 3.28 2.50
N VAL A 249 -4.13 2.53 3.33
CA VAL A 249 -4.57 2.95 4.67
C VAL A 249 -3.39 3.25 5.59
N SER A 250 -2.33 2.44 5.55
CA SER A 250 -1.11 2.66 6.35
C SER A 250 -0.43 3.98 6.01
N MET A 251 -0.40 4.37 4.73
CA MET A 251 0.17 5.66 4.33
C MET A 251 -0.70 6.82 4.78
N ALA A 252 -2.03 6.72 4.65
CA ALA A 252 -2.95 7.73 5.20
C ALA A 252 -2.78 7.89 6.71
N ALA A 253 -2.58 6.78 7.43
CA ALA A 253 -2.39 6.75 8.88
C ALA A 253 -0.96 7.10 9.35
N ASN A 254 -0.02 7.38 8.43
CA ASN A 254 1.39 7.62 8.76
C ASN A 254 2.04 6.47 9.55
N TYR A 255 1.92 5.23 9.07
CA TYR A 255 2.52 4.05 9.72
C TYR A 255 3.92 3.71 9.20
N ALA A 256 4.36 4.36 8.10
CA ALA A 256 5.72 4.24 7.55
C ALA A 256 6.06 5.44 6.67
N MET A 257 7.28 5.50 6.15
CA MET A 257 7.68 6.50 5.16
C MET A 257 7.07 6.20 3.79
N ALA A 258 7.02 4.94 3.41
CA ALA A 258 6.49 4.48 2.13
C ALA A 258 5.87 3.08 2.27
N SER A 259 5.07 2.67 1.29
CA SER A 259 4.49 1.34 1.20
C SER A 259 4.51 0.81 -0.24
N ILE A 260 4.55 -0.51 -0.37
CA ILE A 260 4.49 -1.21 -1.65
C ILE A 260 3.11 -1.83 -1.82
N GLY A 261 2.50 -1.58 -2.98
CA GLY A 261 1.32 -2.29 -3.45
C GLY A 261 1.62 -3.20 -4.63
N THR A 262 0.62 -3.94 -5.08
CA THR A 262 0.63 -4.63 -6.36
C THR A 262 -0.67 -4.36 -7.10
N GLU A 263 -0.60 -4.27 -8.40
CA GLU A 263 -1.77 -4.06 -9.24
C GLU A 263 -1.78 -4.99 -10.44
N THR A 264 -2.92 -5.61 -10.64
CA THR A 264 -3.31 -6.27 -11.88
C THR A 264 -4.21 -5.33 -12.67
N SER A 265 -5.22 -4.75 -11.98
CA SER A 265 -6.20 -3.82 -12.56
C SER A 265 -6.84 -2.97 -11.45
N GLY A 266 -6.26 -1.83 -11.12
CA GLY A 266 -6.78 -0.88 -10.13
C GLY A 266 -6.33 -1.10 -8.69
N SER A 267 -5.52 -2.13 -8.40
CA SER A 267 -5.21 -2.53 -7.03
C SER A 267 -4.16 -1.67 -6.30
N ILE A 268 -3.54 -0.70 -6.97
CA ILE A 268 -2.75 0.41 -6.41
C ILE A 268 -3.57 1.70 -6.49
N LEU A 269 -4.13 1.97 -7.69
CA LEU A 269 -4.83 3.23 -7.98
C LEU A 269 -6.06 3.41 -7.09
N SER A 270 -6.91 2.37 -6.96
CA SER A 270 -8.12 2.40 -6.14
C SER A 270 -7.85 2.72 -4.67
N PRO A 271 -7.03 1.95 -3.93
CA PRO A 271 -6.76 2.26 -2.52
C PRO A 271 -6.00 3.56 -2.34
N SER A 272 -5.21 4.02 -3.32
CA SER A 272 -4.52 5.30 -3.25
C SER A 272 -5.49 6.48 -3.31
N GLY A 273 -6.43 6.48 -4.25
CA GLY A 273 -7.48 7.50 -4.31
C GLY A 273 -8.32 7.54 -3.04
N LYS A 274 -8.75 6.37 -2.55
CA LYS A 274 -9.55 6.22 -1.31
C LYS A 274 -8.80 6.54 -0.02
N SER A 275 -7.47 6.65 -0.08
CA SER A 275 -6.61 6.99 1.05
C SER A 275 -5.94 8.37 0.92
N SER A 276 -6.28 9.15 -0.11
CA SER A 276 -5.68 10.47 -0.39
C SER A 276 -4.14 10.42 -0.41
N ILE A 277 -3.60 9.45 -1.17
CA ILE A 277 -2.15 9.27 -1.33
C ILE A 277 -1.79 9.14 -2.81
N VAL A 278 -0.51 9.17 -3.11
CA VAL A 278 0.03 8.91 -4.44
C VAL A 278 0.22 7.42 -4.64
N GLY A 279 -0.36 6.88 -5.70
CA GLY A 279 -0.17 5.48 -6.11
C GLY A 279 0.29 5.39 -7.54
N PHE A 280 1.35 4.64 -7.78
CA PHE A 280 1.90 4.48 -9.11
C PHE A 280 1.90 3.02 -9.55
N LYS A 281 1.18 2.73 -10.62
CA LYS A 281 1.21 1.46 -11.36
C LYS A 281 2.19 1.62 -12.53
N PRO A 282 3.40 1.06 -12.46
CA PRO A 282 4.35 1.10 -13.57
C PRO A 282 3.88 0.27 -14.78
N THR A 283 4.57 0.42 -15.89
CA THR A 283 4.49 -0.51 -17.03
C THR A 283 4.85 -1.93 -16.57
N VAL A 284 4.06 -2.93 -16.95
CA VAL A 284 4.37 -4.34 -16.65
C VAL A 284 5.71 -4.71 -17.26
N GLY A 285 6.60 -5.24 -16.44
CA GLY A 285 7.95 -5.60 -16.83
C GLY A 285 9.02 -4.53 -16.50
N LEU A 286 8.63 -3.32 -16.06
CA LEU A 286 9.60 -2.35 -15.53
C LEU A 286 10.22 -2.86 -14.22
N LEU A 287 9.38 -3.39 -13.34
CA LEU A 287 9.77 -3.99 -12.07
C LEU A 287 9.58 -5.52 -12.11
N SER A 288 10.45 -6.24 -11.42
CA SER A 288 10.35 -7.70 -11.31
C SER A 288 9.12 -8.11 -10.50
N ARG A 289 8.52 -9.25 -10.90
CA ARG A 289 7.43 -9.92 -10.17
C ARG A 289 7.91 -11.18 -9.43
N SER A 290 9.19 -11.48 -9.47
CA SER A 290 9.78 -12.64 -8.78
C SER A 290 9.53 -12.53 -7.28
N GLY A 291 8.98 -13.61 -6.68
CA GLY A 291 8.62 -13.63 -5.26
C GLY A 291 7.33 -12.88 -4.90
N ILE A 292 6.45 -12.62 -5.88
CA ILE A 292 5.12 -12.04 -5.64
C ILE A 292 4.06 -13.10 -5.93
N VAL A 293 3.12 -13.31 -5.00
CA VAL A 293 1.96 -14.20 -5.23
C VAL A 293 1.17 -13.66 -6.42
N PRO A 294 1.05 -14.43 -7.52
CA PRO A 294 0.53 -13.92 -8.77
C PRO A 294 -1.00 -13.92 -8.83
N LEU A 295 -1.54 -13.01 -9.65
CA LEU A 295 -2.87 -13.11 -10.22
C LEU A 295 -2.77 -13.30 -11.75
N SER A 296 -1.91 -12.51 -12.42
CA SER A 296 -1.74 -12.58 -13.88
C SER A 296 -0.31 -12.23 -14.28
N SER A 297 0.39 -13.17 -14.89
CA SER A 297 1.71 -12.89 -15.47
C SER A 297 1.68 -11.87 -16.60
N THR A 298 0.50 -11.66 -17.20
CA THR A 298 0.29 -10.70 -18.29
C THR A 298 0.15 -9.26 -17.76
N LEU A 299 -0.45 -9.06 -16.58
CA LEU A 299 -0.93 -7.75 -16.11
C LEU A 299 -0.35 -7.28 -14.78
N ASP A 300 0.20 -8.18 -13.94
CA ASP A 300 0.67 -7.82 -12.60
C ASP A 300 1.91 -6.93 -12.64
N THR A 301 1.92 -5.92 -11.79
CA THR A 301 3.11 -5.12 -11.49
C THR A 301 3.10 -4.70 -10.02
N PRO A 302 4.23 -4.74 -9.29
CA PRO A 302 4.36 -4.02 -8.03
C PRO A 302 4.50 -2.52 -8.29
N GLY A 303 4.21 -1.70 -7.29
CA GLY A 303 4.41 -0.27 -7.41
C GLY A 303 4.36 0.47 -6.08
N PRO A 304 4.94 1.69 -6.03
CA PRO A 304 5.01 2.51 -4.83
C PRO A 304 3.67 3.16 -4.50
N MET A 305 3.40 3.25 -3.19
CA MET A 305 2.26 3.95 -2.59
C MET A 305 2.79 4.85 -1.47
N THR A 306 2.65 6.17 -1.60
CA THR A 306 3.30 7.15 -0.73
C THR A 306 2.43 8.39 -0.50
N ARG A 307 2.81 9.26 0.44
CA ARG A 307 2.09 10.51 0.70
C ARG A 307 2.40 11.62 -0.29
N SER A 308 3.54 11.53 -1.00
CA SER A 308 3.98 12.54 -1.97
C SER A 308 4.56 11.90 -3.22
N VAL A 309 4.58 12.63 -4.33
CA VAL A 309 5.16 12.18 -5.59
C VAL A 309 6.68 12.02 -5.48
N VAL A 310 7.36 12.87 -4.71
CA VAL A 310 8.81 12.74 -4.49
C VAL A 310 9.16 11.43 -3.79
N ASP A 311 8.42 11.05 -2.76
CA ASP A 311 8.63 9.77 -2.05
C ASP A 311 8.30 8.58 -2.95
N ASN A 312 7.31 8.74 -3.85
CA ASN A 312 6.92 7.74 -4.82
C ASN A 312 8.05 7.46 -5.82
N ALA A 313 8.66 8.51 -6.36
CA ALA A 313 9.82 8.39 -7.25
C ALA A 313 11.04 7.75 -6.56
N ILE A 314 11.30 8.13 -5.29
CA ILE A 314 12.39 7.54 -4.48
C ILE A 314 12.16 6.03 -4.28
N LEU A 315 10.94 5.61 -3.93
CA LEU A 315 10.66 4.19 -3.73
C LEU A 315 10.71 3.43 -5.06
N LEU A 316 10.19 3.99 -6.16
CA LEU A 316 10.25 3.37 -7.48
C LEU A 316 11.70 3.08 -7.90
N SER A 317 12.59 4.08 -7.75
CA SER A 317 14.03 3.93 -8.00
C SER A 317 14.63 2.81 -7.14
N ALA A 318 14.35 2.80 -5.84
CA ALA A 318 14.84 1.78 -4.91
C ALA A 318 14.36 0.34 -5.23
N MET A 319 13.20 0.20 -5.88
CA MET A 319 12.64 -1.09 -6.31
C MET A 319 13.30 -1.64 -7.59
N GLY A 320 14.17 -0.89 -8.24
CA GLY A 320 14.82 -1.25 -9.50
C GLY A 320 14.31 -0.49 -10.71
N GLY A 321 13.58 0.61 -10.49
CA GLY A 321 13.27 1.60 -11.52
C GLY A 321 14.51 2.40 -11.94
N ASN A 322 14.34 3.28 -12.92
CA ASN A 322 15.44 4.11 -13.43
C ASN A 322 15.79 5.25 -12.45
N ASP A 323 17.05 5.33 -12.01
CA ASP A 323 17.53 6.38 -11.09
C ASP A 323 17.49 7.80 -11.68
N LEU A 324 17.47 7.94 -13.01
CA LEU A 324 17.35 9.24 -13.69
C LEU A 324 16.03 9.96 -13.35
N ILE A 325 14.99 9.22 -12.90
CA ILE A 325 13.71 9.77 -12.48
C ILE A 325 13.86 10.81 -11.35
N LEU A 326 14.82 10.63 -10.45
CA LEU A 326 15.03 11.52 -9.30
C LEU A 326 15.76 12.81 -9.69
N ALA A 327 16.64 12.75 -10.70
CA ALA A 327 17.58 13.84 -11.00
C ALA A 327 16.88 15.11 -11.50
N ASP A 328 15.68 15.02 -12.06
CA ASP A 328 15.00 16.12 -12.74
C ASP A 328 13.51 16.25 -12.39
N LEU A 329 13.07 15.61 -11.30
CA LEU A 329 11.67 15.58 -10.89
C LEU A 329 11.14 16.99 -10.56
N GLU A 330 11.94 17.79 -9.86
CA GLU A 330 11.57 19.14 -9.42
C GLU A 330 11.38 20.13 -10.57
N ASN A 331 11.93 19.85 -11.75
CA ASN A 331 11.73 20.64 -12.96
C ASN A 331 10.43 20.27 -13.71
N GLY A 332 9.60 19.41 -13.13
CA GLY A 332 8.30 19.04 -13.69
C GLY A 332 7.42 20.27 -13.97
N SER A 333 6.82 20.33 -15.16
CA SER A 333 5.95 21.42 -15.60
C SER A 333 4.79 20.87 -16.42
N LEU A 334 3.61 21.47 -16.28
CA LEU A 334 2.45 21.17 -17.14
C LEU A 334 2.35 22.10 -18.35
N LYS A 335 3.17 23.15 -18.40
CA LYS A 335 3.10 24.18 -19.44
C LYS A 335 3.34 23.59 -20.84
N GLY A 336 2.35 23.79 -21.71
CA GLY A 336 2.38 23.33 -23.09
C GLY A 336 2.05 21.85 -23.28
N LEU A 337 1.95 21.05 -22.21
CA LEU A 337 1.55 19.65 -22.30
C LEU A 337 0.06 19.53 -22.61
N ARG A 338 -0.29 18.53 -23.41
CA ARG A 338 -1.64 18.29 -23.93
C ARG A 338 -2.28 17.11 -23.20
N PHE A 339 -3.38 17.38 -22.49
CA PHE A 339 -4.07 16.40 -21.67
C PHE A 339 -5.41 16.01 -22.27
N GLY A 340 -5.64 14.73 -22.50
CA GLY A 340 -6.92 14.20 -22.94
C GLY A 340 -7.92 14.16 -21.77
N VAL A 341 -9.06 14.81 -21.97
CA VAL A 341 -10.15 14.91 -21.00
C VAL A 341 -11.36 14.17 -21.56
N ASN A 342 -11.70 13.04 -20.93
CA ASN A 342 -12.92 12.30 -21.28
C ASN A 342 -14.16 13.11 -20.87
N LYS A 343 -14.98 13.50 -21.84
CA LYS A 343 -16.19 14.32 -21.62
C LYS A 343 -17.16 13.70 -20.62
N ASN A 344 -17.26 12.36 -20.60
CA ASN A 344 -18.17 11.66 -19.70
C ASN A 344 -17.77 11.84 -18.21
N LEU A 345 -16.50 12.16 -17.90
CA LEU A 345 -16.02 12.39 -16.55
C LEU A 345 -16.22 13.84 -16.06
N LEU A 346 -16.56 14.77 -16.95
CA LEU A 346 -16.79 16.17 -16.60
C LEU A 346 -18.06 16.40 -15.75
N VAL A 347 -18.86 15.37 -15.51
CA VAL A 347 -19.95 15.40 -14.54
C VAL A 347 -19.43 15.49 -13.10
N ASP A 348 -18.21 14.99 -12.84
CA ASP A 348 -17.56 15.08 -11.54
C ASP A 348 -16.97 16.48 -11.31
N SER A 349 -17.35 17.11 -10.21
CA SER A 349 -16.94 18.48 -9.90
C SER A 349 -15.46 18.59 -9.51
N LEU A 350 -14.91 17.59 -8.82
CA LEU A 350 -13.49 17.60 -8.42
C LEU A 350 -12.60 17.40 -9.65
N TYR A 351 -13.03 16.54 -10.58
CA TYR A 351 -12.34 16.37 -11.86
C TYR A 351 -12.29 17.67 -12.66
N ARG A 352 -13.45 18.40 -12.80
CA ARG A 352 -13.47 19.70 -13.49
C ARG A 352 -12.51 20.71 -12.85
N VAL A 353 -12.57 20.86 -11.52
CA VAL A 353 -11.65 21.77 -10.79
C VAL A 353 -10.19 21.38 -11.02
N SER A 354 -9.89 20.10 -11.07
CA SER A 354 -8.52 19.62 -11.37
C SER A 354 -8.08 19.95 -12.80
N ILE A 355 -8.98 19.82 -13.78
CA ILE A 355 -8.71 20.24 -15.17
C ILE A 355 -8.48 21.74 -15.26
N GLU A 356 -9.33 22.57 -14.62
CA GLU A 356 -9.16 24.03 -14.56
C GLU A 356 -7.81 24.40 -13.94
N LYS A 357 -7.39 23.67 -12.90
CA LYS A 357 -6.08 23.87 -12.29
C LYS A 357 -4.94 23.54 -13.25
N ILE A 358 -4.99 22.41 -13.96
CA ILE A 358 -4.01 22.03 -14.99
C ILE A 358 -3.90 23.13 -16.07
N VAL A 359 -5.05 23.63 -16.54
CA VAL A 359 -5.10 24.72 -17.54
C VAL A 359 -4.49 26.01 -16.97
N SER A 360 -4.77 26.38 -15.72
CA SER A 360 -4.19 27.54 -15.05
C SER A 360 -2.65 27.48 -14.93
N MET A 361 -2.09 26.28 -14.96
CA MET A 361 -0.65 26.01 -14.95
C MET A 361 -0.04 25.97 -16.37
N GLY A 362 -0.82 26.31 -17.38
CA GLY A 362 -0.40 26.34 -18.78
C GLY A 362 -0.51 25.01 -19.53
N GLY A 363 -1.13 24.00 -18.92
CA GLY A 363 -1.52 22.77 -19.61
C GLY A 363 -2.67 23.01 -20.59
N ILE A 364 -2.76 22.19 -21.62
CA ILE A 364 -3.78 22.29 -22.67
C ILE A 364 -4.74 21.11 -22.51
N ALA A 365 -5.96 21.37 -22.02
CA ALA A 365 -7.00 20.37 -21.90
C ALA A 365 -7.72 20.17 -23.26
N ILE A 366 -7.82 18.94 -23.73
CA ILE A 366 -8.46 18.57 -24.97
C ILE A 366 -9.54 17.55 -24.66
N GLU A 367 -10.78 17.97 -24.81
CA GLU A 367 -11.93 17.10 -24.64
C GLU A 367 -12.05 16.11 -25.81
N PHE A 368 -12.28 14.84 -25.49
CA PHE A 368 -12.55 13.80 -26.48
C PHE A 368 -13.69 12.89 -26.05
N GLU A 369 -14.31 12.25 -27.03
CA GLU A 369 -15.25 11.14 -26.81
C GLU A 369 -14.48 9.83 -26.84
N PRO A 370 -14.58 8.96 -25.79
CA PRO A 370 -13.88 7.69 -25.79
C PRO A 370 -14.38 6.77 -26.92
N VAL A 371 -13.48 6.13 -27.62
CA VAL A 371 -13.83 5.10 -28.61
C VAL A 371 -14.40 3.87 -27.93
N THR A 372 -15.39 3.25 -28.57
CA THR A 372 -15.94 1.99 -28.05
C THR A 372 -14.94 0.86 -28.25
N ILE A 373 -14.64 0.13 -27.20
CA ILE A 373 -13.74 -1.04 -27.22
C ILE A 373 -14.42 -2.27 -26.65
N ASN A 374 -13.81 -3.43 -26.87
CA ASN A 374 -14.33 -4.72 -26.40
C ASN A 374 -13.32 -5.41 -25.48
N LEU A 375 -13.54 -5.36 -24.17
CA LEU A 375 -12.78 -6.11 -23.17
C LEU A 375 -13.43 -7.44 -22.76
N ASN A 376 -14.35 -8.00 -23.56
CA ASN A 376 -14.92 -9.32 -23.28
C ASN A 376 -13.80 -10.36 -23.16
N GLY A 377 -13.89 -11.20 -22.12
CA GLY A 377 -12.85 -12.18 -21.81
C GLY A 377 -11.72 -11.65 -20.91
N PHE A 378 -11.74 -10.39 -20.46
CA PHE A 378 -10.74 -9.87 -19.52
C PHE A 378 -10.69 -10.71 -18.23
N VAL A 379 -11.84 -11.07 -17.66
CA VAL A 379 -11.91 -11.97 -16.49
C VAL A 379 -11.42 -13.37 -16.83
N ASN A 380 -11.69 -13.87 -18.05
CA ASN A 380 -11.19 -15.18 -18.48
C ASN A 380 -9.65 -15.19 -18.57
N LEU A 381 -9.05 -14.09 -19.06
CA LEU A 381 -7.60 -13.91 -19.06
C LEU A 381 -7.04 -14.01 -17.63
N LEU A 382 -7.61 -13.25 -16.69
CA LEU A 382 -7.17 -13.28 -15.29
C LEU A 382 -7.26 -14.69 -14.68
N SER A 383 -8.39 -15.36 -14.90
CA SER A 383 -8.62 -16.72 -14.40
C SER A 383 -7.66 -17.73 -15.00
N ALA A 384 -7.41 -17.66 -16.31
CA ALA A 384 -6.48 -18.55 -17.00
C ALA A 384 -5.03 -18.30 -16.56
N ASP A 385 -4.64 -17.03 -16.45
CA ASP A 385 -3.28 -16.67 -15.96
C ASP A 385 -3.08 -17.16 -14.53
N MET A 386 -4.00 -16.88 -13.58
CA MET A 386 -3.85 -17.31 -12.20
C MET A 386 -3.83 -18.83 -12.06
N LYS A 387 -4.68 -19.54 -12.81
CA LYS A 387 -4.71 -21.01 -12.83
C LYS A 387 -3.39 -21.63 -13.29
N ILE A 388 -2.63 -20.92 -14.13
CA ILE A 388 -1.30 -21.34 -14.62
C ILE A 388 -0.17 -20.86 -13.67
N ASP A 389 -0.24 -19.65 -13.17
CA ASP A 389 0.87 -18.99 -12.50
C ASP A 389 0.92 -19.30 -11.00
N LEU A 390 -0.24 -19.44 -10.32
CA LEU A 390 -0.28 -19.72 -8.89
C LEU A 390 0.33 -21.08 -8.53
N PRO A 391 0.08 -22.19 -9.25
CA PRO A 391 0.79 -23.46 -9.00
C PRO A 391 2.30 -23.33 -9.09
N LYS A 392 2.83 -22.58 -10.07
CA LYS A 392 4.28 -22.36 -10.23
C LYS A 392 4.87 -21.58 -9.05
N TYR A 393 4.15 -20.56 -8.56
CA TYR A 393 4.55 -19.83 -7.36
C TYR A 393 4.58 -20.76 -6.15
N LEU A 394 3.54 -21.54 -5.94
CA LEU A 394 3.43 -22.48 -4.81
C LEU A 394 4.52 -23.56 -4.86
N GLU A 395 4.89 -24.04 -6.05
CA GLU A 395 5.99 -25.00 -6.20
C GLU A 395 7.33 -24.44 -5.73
N VAL A 396 7.60 -23.16 -6.01
CA VAL A 396 8.88 -22.51 -5.72
C VAL A 396 8.94 -21.93 -4.31
N TYR A 397 7.84 -21.36 -3.80
CA TYR A 397 7.86 -20.51 -2.62
C TYR A 397 6.98 -21.01 -1.46
N ALA A 398 6.12 -22.02 -1.66
CA ALA A 398 5.34 -22.56 -0.55
C ALA A 398 6.19 -23.43 0.37
N GLY A 399 5.96 -23.28 1.68
CA GLY A 399 6.58 -24.14 2.70
C GLY A 399 6.23 -25.62 2.48
N LYS A 400 7.07 -26.51 3.01
CA LYS A 400 6.91 -27.98 2.82
C LYS A 400 5.63 -28.53 3.44
N GLU A 401 5.11 -27.88 4.45
CA GLU A 401 3.87 -28.20 5.14
C GLU A 401 2.62 -27.84 4.34
N ILE A 402 2.73 -27.01 3.33
CA ILE A 402 1.63 -26.64 2.43
C ILE A 402 1.61 -27.68 1.30
N SER A 403 0.57 -28.49 1.23
CA SER A 403 0.44 -29.58 0.24
C SER A 403 -0.29 -29.16 -1.02
N GLU A 404 -1.15 -28.15 -0.90
CA GLU A 404 -2.00 -27.66 -1.98
C GLU A 404 -1.18 -26.97 -3.06
N ARG A 405 -1.36 -27.38 -4.32
CA ARG A 405 -0.63 -26.88 -5.49
C ARG A 405 -1.52 -26.48 -6.65
N SER A 406 -2.84 -26.68 -6.53
CA SER A 406 -3.83 -26.35 -7.57
C SER A 406 -5.00 -25.54 -7.01
N ILE A 407 -5.73 -24.88 -7.90
CA ILE A 407 -6.94 -24.12 -7.53
C ILE A 407 -7.99 -25.05 -6.90
N GLU A 408 -8.15 -26.25 -7.43
CA GLU A 408 -9.10 -27.24 -6.97
C GLU A 408 -8.78 -27.73 -5.55
N GLU A 409 -7.50 -27.92 -5.24
CA GLU A 409 -7.03 -28.28 -3.90
C GLU A 409 -7.25 -27.14 -2.90
N ILE A 410 -6.99 -25.89 -3.30
CA ILE A 410 -7.24 -24.71 -2.48
C ILE A 410 -8.74 -24.55 -2.19
N ILE A 411 -9.62 -24.73 -3.18
CA ILE A 411 -11.08 -24.71 -3.00
C ILE A 411 -11.51 -25.74 -1.95
N LYS A 412 -10.96 -26.96 -2.03
CA LYS A 412 -11.25 -28.03 -1.08
C LYS A 412 -10.72 -27.70 0.33
N TYR A 413 -9.51 -27.15 0.43
CA TYR A 413 -8.94 -26.69 1.69
C TYR A 413 -9.83 -25.65 2.38
N ASN A 414 -10.20 -24.61 1.66
CA ASN A 414 -11.04 -23.52 2.17
C ASN A 414 -12.42 -24.01 2.66
N SER A 415 -12.94 -25.07 2.04
CA SER A 415 -14.25 -25.65 2.41
C SER A 415 -14.24 -26.41 3.75
N GLN A 416 -13.07 -26.66 4.35
CA GLN A 416 -12.96 -27.34 5.65
C GLN A 416 -13.50 -26.48 6.80
N ASP A 417 -13.33 -25.15 6.71
CA ASP A 417 -13.92 -24.18 7.64
C ASP A 417 -14.31 -22.91 6.89
N SER A 418 -15.48 -22.94 6.27
CA SER A 418 -15.94 -21.83 5.44
C SER A 418 -16.26 -20.55 6.21
N LEU A 419 -16.52 -20.65 7.53
CA LEU A 419 -16.82 -19.48 8.36
C LEU A 419 -15.58 -18.62 8.62
N ILE A 420 -14.42 -19.26 8.76
CA ILE A 420 -13.14 -18.60 9.00
C ILE A 420 -12.43 -18.30 7.69
N MET A 421 -12.31 -19.30 6.80
CA MET A 421 -11.45 -19.19 5.61
C MET A 421 -12.11 -18.44 4.44
N ILE A 422 -13.44 -18.59 4.27
CA ILE A 422 -14.16 -18.01 3.13
C ILE A 422 -15.54 -17.44 3.53
N PRO A 423 -15.64 -16.53 4.51
CA PRO A 423 -16.94 -16.04 4.99
C PRO A 423 -17.77 -15.35 3.90
N TYR A 424 -17.13 -14.85 2.84
CA TYR A 424 -17.77 -14.28 1.65
C TYR A 424 -17.88 -15.26 0.48
N GLY A 425 -17.55 -16.55 0.68
CA GLY A 425 -17.47 -17.57 -0.37
C GLY A 425 -16.19 -17.49 -1.20
N GLN A 426 -16.11 -18.30 -2.26
CA GLN A 426 -14.96 -18.41 -3.15
C GLN A 426 -15.38 -18.57 -4.62
N ALA A 427 -16.44 -17.89 -5.00
CA ALA A 427 -17.08 -18.07 -6.32
C ALA A 427 -16.14 -17.77 -7.50
N ILE A 428 -15.13 -16.89 -7.33
CA ILE A 428 -14.14 -16.63 -8.40
C ILE A 428 -13.23 -17.84 -8.57
N PHE A 429 -12.75 -18.46 -7.49
CA PHE A 429 -11.92 -19.68 -7.57
C PHE A 429 -12.72 -20.85 -8.16
N GLU A 430 -13.98 -21.03 -7.78
CA GLU A 430 -14.86 -22.04 -8.36
C GLU A 430 -15.06 -21.82 -9.86
N GLY A 431 -15.29 -20.56 -10.29
CA GLY A 431 -15.36 -20.18 -11.69
C GLY A 431 -14.04 -20.38 -12.44
N MET A 432 -12.91 -20.06 -11.79
CA MET A 432 -11.56 -20.26 -12.35
C MET A 432 -11.25 -21.75 -12.61
N ALA A 433 -11.65 -22.64 -11.71
CA ALA A 433 -11.47 -24.08 -11.88
C ALA A 433 -12.12 -24.60 -13.19
N LEU A 434 -13.21 -23.94 -13.63
CA LEU A 434 -13.94 -24.29 -14.84
C LEU A 434 -13.35 -23.70 -16.13
N VAL A 435 -12.38 -22.76 -16.03
CA VAL A 435 -11.75 -22.17 -17.21
C VAL A 435 -10.83 -23.21 -17.87
N ASP A 436 -11.11 -23.49 -19.14
CA ASP A 436 -10.35 -24.40 -19.98
C ASP A 436 -10.05 -23.72 -21.33
N LEU A 437 -9.01 -22.86 -21.33
CA LEU A 437 -8.51 -22.20 -22.54
C LEU A 437 -7.24 -22.90 -23.01
N LYS A 438 -7.19 -23.24 -24.29
CA LYS A 438 -5.95 -23.74 -24.89
C LYS A 438 -4.89 -22.62 -24.94
N PRO A 439 -3.60 -22.97 -24.96
CA PRO A 439 -2.52 -21.97 -25.01
C PRO A 439 -2.67 -20.97 -26.16
N GLU A 440 -3.12 -21.44 -27.33
CA GLU A 440 -3.32 -20.63 -28.52
C GLU A 440 -4.50 -19.65 -28.32
N GLU A 441 -5.62 -20.12 -27.76
CA GLU A 441 -6.81 -19.29 -27.46
C GLU A 441 -6.48 -18.21 -26.41
N LEU A 442 -5.66 -18.57 -25.42
CA LEU A 442 -5.20 -17.63 -24.40
C LEU A 442 -4.30 -16.54 -25.00
N GLU A 443 -3.38 -16.91 -25.91
CA GLU A 443 -2.52 -15.93 -26.58
C GLU A 443 -3.30 -15.00 -27.51
N GLU A 444 -4.24 -15.54 -28.29
CA GLU A 444 -5.16 -14.73 -29.10
C GLU A 444 -5.95 -13.74 -28.23
N LEU A 445 -6.43 -14.19 -27.06
CA LEU A 445 -7.12 -13.35 -26.09
C LEU A 445 -6.23 -12.22 -25.55
N ARG A 446 -4.98 -12.51 -25.22
CA ARG A 446 -3.98 -11.52 -24.76
C ARG A 446 -3.73 -10.45 -25.82
N VAL A 447 -3.47 -10.88 -27.07
CA VAL A 447 -3.21 -9.98 -28.19
C VAL A 447 -4.41 -9.08 -28.45
N ARG A 448 -5.62 -9.66 -28.48
CA ARG A 448 -6.86 -8.91 -28.71
C ARG A 448 -7.13 -7.88 -27.62
N LEU A 449 -7.05 -8.28 -26.35
CA LEU A 449 -7.28 -7.38 -25.22
C LEU A 449 -6.25 -6.24 -25.18
N ARG A 450 -4.98 -6.54 -25.50
CA ARG A 450 -3.93 -5.54 -25.62
C ARG A 450 -4.22 -4.54 -26.74
N SER A 451 -4.64 -5.02 -27.90
CA SER A 451 -5.01 -4.16 -29.03
C SER A 451 -6.20 -3.26 -28.68
N GLU A 452 -7.24 -3.80 -28.04
CA GLU A 452 -8.42 -3.04 -27.63
C GLU A 452 -8.09 -2.00 -26.54
N GLY A 453 -7.30 -2.39 -25.54
CA GLY A 453 -6.85 -1.46 -24.48
C GLY A 453 -6.03 -0.30 -25.05
N ARG A 454 -5.09 -0.60 -25.97
CA ARG A 454 -4.30 0.44 -26.65
C ARG A 454 -5.17 1.34 -27.51
N ARG A 455 -6.09 0.78 -28.26
CA ARG A 455 -7.00 1.54 -29.13
C ARG A 455 -7.77 2.62 -28.36
N LEU A 456 -8.20 2.33 -27.11
CA LEU A 456 -8.90 3.32 -26.27
C LEU A 456 -8.06 4.58 -26.01
N PHE A 457 -6.76 4.39 -25.79
CA PHE A 457 -5.85 5.49 -25.39
C PHE A 457 -5.09 6.04 -26.59
N GLU A 458 -4.52 5.20 -27.46
CA GLU A 458 -3.68 5.62 -28.57
C GLU A 458 -4.47 6.40 -29.62
N THR A 459 -5.75 6.04 -29.89
CA THR A 459 -6.58 6.78 -30.85
C THR A 459 -6.67 8.27 -30.51
N PRO A 460 -7.16 8.70 -29.34
CA PRO A 460 -7.17 10.13 -29.00
C PRO A 460 -5.77 10.71 -28.78
N MET A 461 -4.81 9.91 -28.30
CA MET A 461 -3.43 10.38 -28.14
C MET A 461 -2.79 10.75 -29.48
N ASP A 462 -2.98 9.95 -30.51
CA ASP A 462 -2.43 10.20 -31.85
C ASP A 462 -3.19 11.31 -32.57
N GLU A 463 -4.52 11.28 -32.52
CA GLU A 463 -5.37 12.27 -33.18
C GLU A 463 -5.13 13.69 -32.65
N HIS A 464 -4.97 13.81 -31.34
CA HIS A 464 -4.84 15.10 -30.67
C HIS A 464 -3.44 15.39 -30.13
N GLN A 465 -2.45 14.54 -30.40
CA GLN A 465 -1.07 14.68 -29.93
C GLN A 465 -1.02 14.86 -28.38
N LEU A 466 -1.71 13.97 -27.64
CA LEU A 466 -1.80 14.07 -26.20
C LEU A 466 -0.55 13.51 -25.51
N ASP A 467 -0.13 14.18 -24.46
CA ASP A 467 0.94 13.76 -23.58
C ASP A 467 0.48 12.76 -22.53
N ALA A 468 -0.74 12.89 -22.06
CA ALA A 468 -1.39 11.94 -21.15
C ALA A 468 -2.92 12.04 -21.25
N ILE A 469 -3.61 10.98 -20.81
CA ILE A 469 -5.06 11.00 -20.60
C ILE A 469 -5.34 11.06 -19.10
N LEU A 470 -6.33 11.89 -18.74
CA LEU A 470 -6.76 12.08 -17.37
C LEU A 470 -7.98 11.24 -17.04
N SER A 471 -7.97 10.63 -15.83
CA SER A 471 -9.06 9.80 -15.33
C SER A 471 -9.29 10.07 -13.84
N ILE A 472 -10.24 9.37 -13.22
CA ILE A 472 -10.56 9.46 -11.80
C ILE A 472 -10.24 8.13 -11.12
N ASP A 473 -9.47 8.16 -10.02
CA ASP A 473 -9.09 6.96 -9.26
C ASP A 473 -8.65 5.82 -10.22
N ASN A 474 -9.37 4.70 -10.18
CA ASN A 474 -9.13 3.50 -10.99
C ASN A 474 -10.16 3.26 -12.12
N LEU A 475 -10.92 4.26 -12.54
CA LEU A 475 -12.00 4.08 -13.54
C LEU A 475 -11.52 3.45 -14.85
N ASN A 476 -10.32 3.80 -15.31
CA ASN A 476 -9.72 3.24 -16.52
C ASN A 476 -8.68 2.15 -16.27
N ALA A 477 -8.58 1.59 -15.06
CA ALA A 477 -7.51 0.67 -14.69
C ALA A 477 -7.47 -0.60 -15.54
N SER A 478 -8.63 -1.24 -15.83
CA SER A 478 -8.68 -2.45 -16.67
C SER A 478 -8.24 -2.17 -18.10
N HIS A 479 -8.56 -0.99 -18.61
CA HIS A 479 -8.16 -0.55 -19.93
C HIS A 479 -6.65 -0.29 -20.00
N ALA A 480 -6.11 0.43 -19.00
CA ALA A 480 -4.69 0.72 -18.90
C ALA A 480 -3.85 -0.55 -18.63
N ALA A 481 -4.39 -1.50 -17.85
CA ALA A 481 -3.79 -2.82 -17.67
C ALA A 481 -3.70 -3.57 -18.99
N ALA A 482 -4.81 -3.68 -19.73
CA ALA A 482 -4.84 -4.34 -21.05
C ALA A 482 -3.87 -3.66 -22.03
N ALA A 483 -3.81 -2.34 -22.06
CA ALA A 483 -2.87 -1.57 -22.90
C ALA A 483 -1.40 -1.73 -22.47
N ASN A 484 -1.14 -2.19 -21.27
CA ASN A 484 0.15 -2.14 -20.59
C ASN A 484 0.68 -0.70 -20.38
N PHE A 485 -0.21 0.24 -20.08
CA PHE A 485 0.11 1.65 -19.87
C PHE A 485 0.31 1.95 -18.39
N PRO A 486 1.38 2.70 -18.02
CA PRO A 486 1.60 3.15 -16.66
C PRO A 486 0.56 4.21 -16.25
N CYS A 487 0.24 4.23 -14.95
CA CYS A 487 -0.72 5.15 -14.37
C CYS A 487 -0.22 5.67 -13.03
N ILE A 488 -0.42 6.96 -12.76
CA ILE A 488 -0.19 7.55 -11.45
C ILE A 488 -1.44 8.28 -10.99
N THR A 489 -1.94 7.94 -9.80
CA THR A 489 -3.02 8.69 -9.15
C THR A 489 -2.45 9.62 -8.10
N VAL A 490 -2.98 10.84 -8.04
CA VAL A 490 -2.58 11.91 -7.11
C VAL A 490 -3.85 12.45 -6.46
N PRO A 491 -3.84 12.81 -5.16
CA PRO A 491 -5.01 13.42 -4.53
C PRO A 491 -5.54 14.62 -5.29
N MET A 492 -6.84 14.64 -5.60
CA MET A 492 -7.49 15.80 -6.26
C MET A 492 -8.52 16.50 -5.38
N GLY A 493 -8.89 15.92 -4.24
CA GLY A 493 -9.83 16.52 -3.30
C GLY A 493 -10.66 15.51 -2.54
N TYR A 494 -11.75 16.03 -1.98
CA TYR A 494 -12.67 15.26 -1.13
C TYR A 494 -14.11 15.56 -1.53
N SER A 495 -14.95 14.53 -1.55
CA SER A 495 -16.39 14.69 -1.71
C SER A 495 -16.98 15.55 -0.57
N LYS A 496 -18.26 15.93 -0.70
CA LYS A 496 -18.97 16.67 0.36
C LYS A 496 -18.99 15.93 1.69
N ASP A 497 -19.00 14.60 1.64
CA ASP A 497 -19.01 13.72 2.82
C ASP A 497 -17.61 13.45 3.37
N GLY A 498 -16.56 13.97 2.73
CA GLY A 498 -15.17 13.85 3.18
C GLY A 498 -14.41 12.65 2.58
N GLN A 499 -15.01 11.89 1.66
CA GLN A 499 -14.32 10.79 0.99
C GLN A 499 -13.25 11.33 0.04
N PRO A 500 -11.99 10.86 0.14
CA PRO A 500 -10.93 11.25 -0.78
C PRO A 500 -11.16 10.70 -2.20
N THR A 501 -10.64 11.42 -3.19
CA THR A 501 -10.62 11.03 -4.60
C THR A 501 -9.34 11.53 -5.25
N GLY A 502 -8.80 10.78 -6.22
CA GLY A 502 -7.58 11.10 -6.96
C GLY A 502 -7.83 11.37 -8.44
N ILE A 503 -7.00 12.24 -9.02
CA ILE A 503 -6.83 12.35 -10.47
C ILE A 503 -5.75 11.37 -10.91
N THR A 504 -6.02 10.63 -11.99
CA THR A 504 -5.08 9.63 -12.53
C THR A 504 -4.58 10.09 -13.90
N PHE A 505 -3.26 10.17 -14.02
CA PHE A 505 -2.55 10.41 -15.27
C PHE A 505 -2.19 9.06 -15.90
N ILE A 506 -2.48 8.89 -17.18
CA ILE A 506 -2.22 7.67 -17.97
C ILE A 506 -1.37 8.06 -19.17
N ALA A 507 -0.21 7.44 -19.35
CA ALA A 507 0.69 7.67 -20.48
C ALA A 507 1.04 6.36 -21.18
N ARG A 508 1.82 6.44 -22.28
CA ARG A 508 2.27 5.26 -23.03
C ARG A 508 3.25 4.43 -22.22
N SER A 509 3.38 3.16 -22.57
CA SER A 509 4.33 2.24 -21.93
C SER A 509 5.73 2.85 -21.87
N PHE A 510 6.37 2.73 -20.71
CA PHE A 510 7.72 3.22 -20.42
C PHE A 510 7.87 4.76 -20.37
N GLU A 511 6.76 5.50 -20.20
CA GLU A 511 6.78 6.96 -19.97
C GLU A 511 6.64 7.32 -18.47
N GLU A 512 7.18 6.51 -17.57
CA GLU A 512 7.10 6.69 -16.11
C GLU A 512 7.68 8.02 -15.64
N GLU A 513 8.82 8.42 -16.18
CA GLU A 513 9.47 9.70 -15.85
C GLU A 513 8.55 10.89 -16.18
N LYS A 514 7.94 10.86 -17.36
CA LYS A 514 6.99 11.88 -17.82
C LYS A 514 5.79 11.97 -16.89
N LEU A 515 5.22 10.82 -16.49
CA LEU A 515 4.09 10.76 -15.55
C LEU A 515 4.44 11.33 -14.18
N LEU A 516 5.61 10.98 -13.64
CA LEU A 516 6.05 11.48 -12.34
C LEU A 516 6.27 13.00 -12.36
N LYS A 517 6.84 13.56 -13.42
CA LYS A 517 7.00 15.01 -13.58
C LYS A 517 5.66 15.74 -13.66
N MET A 518 4.68 15.20 -14.40
CA MET A 518 3.33 15.76 -14.47
C MET A 518 2.64 15.71 -13.11
N ALA A 519 2.68 14.55 -12.45
CA ALA A 519 2.08 14.32 -11.14
C ALA A 519 2.71 15.23 -10.08
N TYR A 520 4.02 15.39 -10.08
CA TYR A 520 4.74 16.29 -9.17
C TYR A 520 4.32 17.74 -9.38
N ALA A 521 4.31 18.22 -10.63
CA ALA A 521 3.88 19.59 -10.92
C ALA A 521 2.43 19.85 -10.45
N PHE A 522 1.51 18.90 -10.68
CA PHE A 522 0.13 19.01 -10.21
C PHE A 522 0.03 19.00 -8.68
N GLU A 523 0.73 18.06 -8.01
CA GLU A 523 0.74 17.97 -6.55
C GLU A 523 1.23 19.27 -5.90
N GLN A 524 2.39 19.79 -6.35
CA GLN A 524 2.99 21.00 -5.80
C GLN A 524 2.11 22.26 -5.98
N ALA A 525 1.32 22.28 -7.04
CA ALA A 525 0.40 23.40 -7.29
C ALA A 525 -0.93 23.30 -6.54
N THR A 526 -1.29 22.13 -6.05
CA THR A 526 -2.60 21.90 -5.42
C THR A 526 -2.52 21.67 -3.92
N LEU A 527 -1.59 20.84 -3.46
CA LEU A 527 -1.37 20.46 -2.05
C LEU A 527 -2.68 20.12 -1.32
N VAL A 528 -3.60 19.44 -2.01
CA VAL A 528 -4.98 19.21 -1.52
C VAL A 528 -5.07 18.13 -0.45
N ARG A 529 -4.01 17.29 -0.31
CA ARG A 529 -4.01 16.22 0.68
C ARG A 529 -4.21 16.79 2.08
N ARG A 530 -5.15 16.21 2.82
CA ARG A 530 -5.39 16.54 4.23
C ARG A 530 -4.82 15.43 5.10
N HIS A 531 -4.00 15.80 6.08
CA HIS A 531 -3.61 14.86 7.11
C HIS A 531 -4.80 14.52 8.02
N LEU A 532 -4.80 13.34 8.58
CA LEU A 532 -5.80 12.91 9.55
C LEU A 532 -5.64 13.76 10.82
N GLY A 533 -6.57 14.66 11.07
CA GLY A 533 -6.57 15.61 12.19
C GLY A 533 -7.38 15.09 13.39
N LYS A 534 -7.50 15.94 14.43
CA LYS A 534 -8.20 15.64 15.69
C LYS A 534 -9.67 15.15 15.53
N GLY A 535 -10.27 15.23 14.34
CA GLY A 535 -11.65 14.77 14.09
C GLY A 535 -11.77 13.33 13.58
N CYS A 536 -10.66 12.69 13.17
CA CYS A 536 -10.66 11.33 12.63
C CYS A 536 -10.19 10.25 13.63
N GLY A 537 -9.91 10.62 14.87
CA GLY A 537 -9.47 9.69 15.92
C GLY A 537 -8.02 9.19 15.81
N LEU A 538 -7.26 9.57 14.76
CA LEU A 538 -5.88 9.10 14.50
C LEU A 538 -4.83 10.21 14.68
#